data_747aafe2fb7d13ae2b37a90796c64812
#
_entry.id   747aafe2fb7d13ae2b37a90796c64812
#
_cell.length_a   1.000
_cell.length_b   1.000
_cell.length_c   1.000
_cell.angle_alpha   90.00
_cell.angle_beta   90.00
_cell.angle_gamma   90.00
#
_symmetry.space_group_name_H-M   'P 1'
#
loop_
_entity.id
_entity.type
_entity.pdbx_description
1 polymer ?
#
loop_
_entity_poly.entity_id
_entity_poly.type
_entity_poly.pdbx_seq_one_letter_code
_entity_poly.pdbx_strand_id
1 'polypeptide(L)'
;AAWYESGKGLMVRGQGKVVVTVTTKTSADQVYLASKRVFTINLTGKVQNSDWVFKQDSDGKVILMKYTGKAVNVTVPTTITIGMKMVRVKGLGDSVFEGQKIQKVVIAEEGVLTIGKKAFKNCTALKSVSLNRKTVSIGAEAFSGCKSLTSIDLPDGLKEISASLMKGCSSLSGSVYISKNAKKIGSSAFDGCAKIRTVMV
;
A
#
# COMPACT_ATOMS: atom_id res chain seq x y z
N ALA A 1 6.54 1.81 23.25
CA ALA A 1 7.24 2.52 24.31
C ALA A 1 7.47 3.98 23.90
N ALA A 2 7.24 4.88 24.84
CA ALA A 2 7.51 6.30 24.67
C ALA A 2 8.68 6.70 25.59
N TRP A 3 9.57 7.53 25.11
CA TRP A 3 10.67 8.07 25.89
C TRP A 3 10.95 9.51 25.48
N TYR A 4 11.48 10.30 26.39
CA TYR A 4 11.85 11.69 26.20
C TYR A 4 13.36 11.84 26.32
N GLU A 5 13.95 12.49 25.35
CA GLU A 5 15.35 12.90 25.38
C GLU A 5 15.40 14.43 25.31
N SER A 6 16.10 15.03 26.26
CA SER A 6 16.18 16.49 26.38
C SER A 6 16.65 17.12 25.07
N GLY A 7 15.90 18.11 24.59
CA GLY A 7 16.20 18.83 23.34
C GLY A 7 15.67 18.15 22.05
N LYS A 8 15.13 16.91 22.11
CA LYS A 8 14.66 16.18 20.93
C LYS A 8 13.16 15.92 20.89
N GLY A 9 12.42 16.34 21.91
CA GLY A 9 10.98 16.12 22.03
C GLY A 9 10.58 14.71 22.42
N LEU A 10 9.28 14.46 22.53
CA LEU A 10 8.72 13.17 22.89
C LEU A 10 8.71 12.25 21.68
N MET A 11 9.45 11.15 21.76
CA MET A 11 9.49 10.11 20.73
C MET A 11 8.52 8.99 21.10
N VAL A 12 7.52 8.74 20.23
CA VAL A 12 6.53 7.67 20.44
C VAL A 12 6.61 6.69 19.28
N ARG A 13 6.76 5.40 19.60
CA ARG A 13 6.82 4.32 18.62
C ARG A 13 5.64 3.37 18.80
N GLY A 14 5.02 2.96 17.68
CA GLY A 14 3.95 1.98 17.67
C GLY A 14 2.59 2.56 17.28
N GLN A 15 1.60 1.67 17.21
CA GLN A 15 0.20 2.03 16.97
C GLN A 15 -0.59 1.85 18.27
N GLY A 16 -1.59 2.67 18.47
CA GLY A 16 -2.49 2.56 19.62
C GLY A 16 -2.66 3.85 20.40
N LYS A 17 -3.23 3.71 21.58
CA LYS A 17 -3.45 4.80 22.53
C LYS A 17 -2.26 4.93 23.44
N VAL A 18 -1.59 6.07 23.43
CA VAL A 18 -0.50 6.37 24.36
C VAL A 18 -0.96 7.42 25.35
N VAL A 19 -0.84 7.09 26.61
CA VAL A 19 -1.07 8.03 27.70
C VAL A 19 0.29 8.58 28.13
N VAL A 20 0.50 9.88 27.91
CA VAL A 20 1.71 10.58 28.32
C VAL A 20 1.42 11.33 29.62
N THR A 21 2.11 10.95 30.67
CA THR A 21 2.06 11.67 31.93
C THR A 21 3.31 12.54 32.05
N VAL A 22 3.13 13.84 32.02
CA VAL A 22 4.21 14.80 32.27
C VAL A 22 4.15 15.21 33.73
N THR A 23 5.22 14.91 34.46
CA THR A 23 5.38 15.36 35.86
C THR A 23 6.52 16.35 35.88
N THR A 24 6.25 17.60 36.24
CA THR A 24 7.29 18.59 36.49
C THR A 24 7.87 18.34 37.88
N LYS A 25 9.20 18.17 37.98
CA LYS A 25 9.91 18.17 39.27
C LYS A 25 10.26 19.62 39.64
N THR A 26 10.00 20.00 40.85
CA THR A 26 10.51 21.25 41.42
C THR A 26 12.01 21.10 41.67
N SER A 27 12.82 22.04 41.15
CA SER A 27 14.18 22.20 41.64
C SER A 27 14.17 23.01 42.93
N ALA A 28 15.17 22.82 43.79
CA ALA A 28 15.23 23.42 45.13
C ALA A 28 15.18 24.98 45.14
N ASP A 29 15.41 25.62 44.01
CA ASP A 29 15.56 27.09 43.92
C ASP A 29 14.39 27.83 43.28
N GLN A 30 13.34 27.13 42.84
CA GLN A 30 12.15 27.80 42.31
C GLN A 30 10.87 27.06 42.73
N VAL A 31 9.97 27.81 43.37
CA VAL A 31 8.64 27.31 43.80
C VAL A 31 7.70 27.24 42.60
N TYR A 32 7.79 26.16 41.82
CA TYR A 32 6.72 25.85 40.87
C TYR A 32 5.82 24.77 41.48
N LEU A 33 4.52 25.01 41.42
CA LEU A 33 3.54 23.98 41.77
C LEU A 33 3.71 22.77 40.88
N ALA A 34 3.96 21.62 41.47
CA ALA A 34 4.04 20.35 40.74
C ALA A 34 2.70 20.10 40.02
N SER A 35 2.69 20.20 38.72
CA SER A 35 1.49 19.90 37.92
C SER A 35 1.68 18.58 37.17
N LYS A 36 0.70 17.69 37.32
CA LYS A 36 0.63 16.45 36.55
C LYS A 36 -0.40 16.65 35.44
N ARG A 37 0.04 16.61 34.19
CA ARG A 37 -0.87 16.62 33.03
C ARG A 37 -0.83 15.28 32.33
N VAL A 38 -1.99 14.73 32.05
CA VAL A 38 -2.15 13.49 31.29
C VAL A 38 -2.65 13.85 29.91
N PHE A 39 -1.89 13.50 28.90
CA PHE A 39 -2.27 13.65 27.49
C PHE A 39 -2.52 12.25 26.93
N THR A 40 -3.63 12.10 26.24
CA THR A 40 -3.90 10.89 25.45
C THR A 40 -3.59 11.19 24.00
N ILE A 41 -2.58 10.51 23.45
CA ILE A 41 -2.20 10.59 22.05
C ILE A 41 -2.68 9.32 21.38
N ASN A 42 -3.61 9.44 20.46
CA ASN A 42 -4.01 8.32 19.62
C ASN A 42 -3.01 8.24 18.46
N LEU A 43 -2.16 7.22 18.49
CA LEU A 43 -1.29 6.90 17.37
C LEU A 43 -2.11 6.13 16.33
N THR A 44 -2.88 6.85 15.55
CA THR A 44 -3.35 6.33 14.28
C THR A 44 -2.16 6.39 13.32
N GLY A 45 -1.84 5.30 12.64
CA GLY A 45 -0.72 5.24 11.68
C GLY A 45 -0.87 6.16 10.47
N LYS A 46 -1.42 7.37 10.67
CA LYS A 46 -1.42 8.43 9.69
C LYS A 46 -0.07 9.14 9.76
N VAL A 47 0.74 8.90 8.75
CA VAL A 47 1.87 9.80 8.45
C VAL A 47 1.29 11.17 8.15
N GLN A 48 1.77 12.22 8.84
CA GLN A 48 1.47 13.59 8.43
C GLN A 48 1.83 13.75 6.95
N ASN A 49 0.88 14.19 6.14
CA ASN A 49 0.95 14.36 4.68
C ASN A 49 1.01 13.08 3.82
N SER A 50 0.63 11.91 4.29
CA SER A 50 0.52 10.80 3.37
C SER A 50 -0.94 10.50 3.03
N ASP A 51 -1.20 10.39 1.74
CA ASP A 51 -2.46 9.91 1.19
C ASP A 51 -2.68 8.41 1.45
N TRP A 52 -2.00 7.84 2.46
CA TRP A 52 -1.95 6.41 2.69
C TRP A 52 -2.25 6.02 4.12
N VAL A 53 -3.10 5.03 4.29
CA VAL A 53 -3.18 4.24 5.52
C VAL A 53 -2.26 3.04 5.35
N PHE A 54 -1.44 2.74 6.34
CA PHE A 54 -0.49 1.64 6.28
C PHE A 54 -0.44 0.86 7.59
N LYS A 55 0.14 -0.33 7.53
CA LYS A 55 0.57 -1.11 8.69
C LYS A 55 2.01 -1.54 8.52
N GLN A 56 2.69 -1.86 9.60
CA GLN A 56 3.98 -2.55 9.57
C GLN A 56 3.77 -4.05 9.71
N ASP A 57 4.55 -4.84 8.98
CA ASP A 57 4.62 -6.28 9.15
C ASP A 57 5.57 -6.67 10.31
N SER A 58 5.74 -7.97 10.55
CA SER A 58 6.64 -8.51 11.58
C SER A 58 8.10 -8.07 11.42
N ASP A 59 8.52 -7.80 10.18
CA ASP A 59 9.87 -7.35 9.84
C ASP A 59 10.01 -5.82 9.93
N GLY A 60 8.95 -5.12 10.37
CA GLY A 60 8.89 -3.68 10.44
C GLY A 60 8.77 -2.98 9.10
N LYS A 61 8.49 -3.69 8.00
CA LYS A 61 8.28 -3.12 6.67
C LYS A 61 6.83 -2.65 6.50
N VAL A 62 6.60 -1.71 5.59
CA VAL A 62 5.29 -1.09 5.39
C VAL A 62 4.47 -1.84 4.34
N ILE A 63 3.21 -2.09 4.66
CA ILE A 63 2.15 -2.50 3.74
C ILE A 63 1.13 -1.37 3.67
N LEU A 64 0.88 -0.84 2.48
CA LEU A 64 -0.10 0.22 2.24
C LEU A 64 -1.50 -0.40 2.21
N MET A 65 -2.36 -0.02 3.14
CA MET A 65 -3.67 -0.66 3.34
C MET A 65 -4.82 0.09 2.66
N LYS A 66 -4.69 1.40 2.48
CA LYS A 66 -5.71 2.22 1.82
C LYS A 66 -5.09 3.49 1.26
N TYR A 67 -5.47 3.84 0.03
CA TYR A 67 -5.22 5.15 -0.54
C TYR A 67 -6.35 6.10 -0.15
N THR A 68 -6.02 7.27 0.39
CA THR A 68 -6.97 8.30 0.84
C THR A 68 -6.79 9.62 0.11
N GLY A 69 -5.82 9.67 -0.81
CA GLY A 69 -5.55 10.85 -1.63
C GLY A 69 -6.63 11.10 -2.69
N LYS A 70 -6.54 12.27 -3.29
CA LYS A 70 -7.47 12.72 -4.35
C LYS A 70 -6.87 12.67 -5.75
N ALA A 71 -5.57 12.38 -5.87
CA ALA A 71 -4.90 12.33 -7.15
C ALA A 71 -5.40 11.15 -7.99
N VAL A 72 -5.68 11.39 -9.26
CA VAL A 72 -6.09 10.34 -10.21
C VAL A 72 -4.88 9.63 -10.84
N ASN A 73 -3.71 10.28 -10.82
CA ASN A 73 -2.43 9.69 -11.20
C ASN A 73 -1.60 9.50 -9.94
N VAL A 74 -1.35 8.26 -9.57
CA VAL A 74 -0.75 7.90 -8.29
C VAL A 74 0.61 7.25 -8.51
N THR A 75 1.63 7.78 -7.86
CA THR A 75 2.91 7.09 -7.71
C THR A 75 2.96 6.46 -6.32
N VAL A 76 3.11 5.15 -6.28
CA VAL A 76 3.21 4.42 -5.01
C VAL A 76 4.58 4.71 -4.40
N PRO A 77 4.65 5.21 -3.16
CA PRO A 77 5.92 5.53 -2.54
C PRO A 77 6.75 4.27 -2.27
N THR A 78 8.05 4.35 -2.43
CA THR A 78 8.99 3.25 -2.10
C THR A 78 9.30 3.17 -0.61
N THR A 79 9.11 4.28 0.09
CA THR A 79 9.32 4.41 1.54
C THR A 79 8.25 5.28 2.17
N ILE A 80 8.01 5.04 3.45
CA ILE A 80 7.15 5.87 4.31
C ILE A 80 7.99 6.33 5.51
N THR A 81 7.89 7.60 5.86
CA THR A 81 8.55 8.12 7.06
C THR A 81 7.71 7.84 8.29
N ILE A 82 8.27 7.11 9.24
CA ILE A 82 7.64 6.78 10.53
C ILE A 82 8.53 7.33 11.65
N GLY A 83 8.10 8.41 12.28
CA GLY A 83 8.96 9.17 13.19
C GLY A 83 10.13 9.77 12.40
N MET A 84 11.37 9.44 12.77
CA MET A 84 12.59 9.89 12.08
C MET A 84 13.19 8.83 11.14
N LYS A 85 12.50 7.72 10.88
CA LYS A 85 13.00 6.64 10.03
C LYS A 85 12.21 6.55 8.74
N MET A 86 12.92 6.40 7.63
CA MET A 86 12.35 5.98 6.35
C MET A 86 12.25 4.45 6.34
N VAL A 87 11.03 3.95 6.19
CA VAL A 87 10.73 2.51 6.18
C VAL A 87 10.27 2.10 4.79
N ARG A 88 10.84 1.03 4.25
CA ARG A 88 10.49 0.54 2.90
C ARG A 88 9.06 0.03 2.83
N VAL A 89 8.38 0.39 1.75
CA VAL A 89 7.10 -0.17 1.36
C VAL A 89 7.35 -1.52 0.70
N LYS A 90 6.80 -2.59 1.29
CA LYS A 90 6.94 -3.97 0.80
C LYS A 90 5.75 -4.40 -0.06
N GLY A 91 4.56 -3.89 0.22
CA GLY A 91 3.35 -4.37 -0.42
C GLY A 91 2.20 -3.39 -0.46
N LEU A 92 1.29 -3.67 -1.37
CA LEU A 92 -0.07 -3.14 -1.36
C LEU A 92 -0.98 -4.17 -0.68
N GLY A 93 -1.75 -3.72 0.30
CA GLY A 93 -2.73 -4.54 1.01
C GLY A 93 -3.97 -4.86 0.17
N ASP A 94 -4.85 -5.66 0.74
CA ASP A 94 -6.12 -5.99 0.13
C ASP A 94 -6.97 -4.74 -0.06
N SER A 95 -7.65 -4.63 -1.21
CA SER A 95 -8.60 -3.56 -1.52
C SER A 95 -8.03 -2.13 -1.44
N VAL A 96 -6.73 -1.93 -1.49
CA VAL A 96 -6.06 -0.62 -1.25
C VAL A 96 -6.61 0.52 -2.12
N PHE A 97 -7.01 0.24 -3.36
CA PHE A 97 -7.62 1.18 -4.31
C PHE A 97 -9.02 0.77 -4.75
N GLU A 98 -9.64 -0.24 -4.15
CA GLU A 98 -10.91 -0.78 -4.62
C GLU A 98 -11.96 0.32 -4.86
N GLY A 99 -12.57 0.33 -6.05
CA GLY A 99 -13.63 1.26 -6.45
C GLY A 99 -13.19 2.70 -6.70
N GLN A 100 -11.89 3.01 -6.63
CA GLN A 100 -11.41 4.38 -6.80
C GLN A 100 -11.35 4.81 -8.27
N LYS A 101 -11.49 6.13 -8.50
CA LYS A 101 -11.46 6.74 -9.84
C LYS A 101 -10.04 7.11 -10.31
N ILE A 102 -9.04 6.33 -9.89
CA ILE A 102 -7.66 6.51 -10.35
C ILE A 102 -7.53 6.14 -11.82
N GLN A 103 -6.68 6.86 -12.55
CA GLN A 103 -6.46 6.66 -14.00
C GLN A 103 -5.11 6.03 -14.31
N LYS A 104 -4.09 6.34 -13.53
CA LYS A 104 -2.73 5.82 -13.70
C LYS A 104 -2.11 5.49 -12.35
N VAL A 105 -1.46 4.34 -12.27
CA VAL A 105 -0.65 3.97 -11.10
C VAL A 105 0.74 3.58 -11.55
N VAL A 106 1.75 4.11 -10.86
CA VAL A 106 3.16 3.76 -11.08
C VAL A 106 3.70 3.15 -9.79
N ILE A 107 4.20 1.94 -9.90
CA ILE A 107 4.91 1.22 -8.83
C ILE A 107 6.38 1.13 -9.24
N ALA A 108 7.24 1.85 -8.52
CA ALA A 108 8.66 1.88 -8.82
C ALA A 108 9.35 0.51 -8.63
N GLU A 109 10.43 0.26 -9.37
CA GLU A 109 11.13 -1.03 -9.38
C GLU A 109 11.72 -1.45 -8.04
N GLU A 110 12.02 -0.51 -7.16
CA GLU A 110 12.56 -0.80 -5.82
C GLU A 110 11.50 -0.90 -4.73
N GLY A 111 10.21 -0.83 -5.11
CA GLY A 111 9.06 -0.77 -4.21
C GLY A 111 8.41 -2.11 -3.95
N VAL A 112 7.12 -2.13 -4.23
CA VAL A 112 6.16 -3.20 -3.89
C VAL A 112 6.52 -4.55 -4.49
N LEU A 113 6.66 -5.55 -3.63
CA LEU A 113 6.89 -6.96 -4.01
C LEU A 113 5.62 -7.80 -4.02
N THR A 114 4.57 -7.34 -3.31
CA THR A 114 3.29 -8.06 -3.22
C THR A 114 2.12 -7.12 -3.42
N ILE A 115 1.12 -7.57 -4.15
CA ILE A 115 -0.14 -6.85 -4.36
C ILE A 115 -1.27 -7.72 -3.81
N GLY A 116 -2.05 -7.18 -2.88
CA GLY A 116 -3.11 -7.88 -2.18
C GLY A 116 -4.32 -8.21 -3.05
N LYS A 117 -5.25 -8.99 -2.49
CA LYS A 117 -6.53 -9.33 -3.13
C LYS A 117 -7.33 -8.05 -3.39
N LYS A 118 -8.01 -7.99 -4.55
CA LYS A 118 -8.89 -6.86 -4.90
C LYS A 118 -8.22 -5.48 -4.88
N ALA A 119 -6.89 -5.41 -4.91
CA ALA A 119 -6.14 -4.16 -4.71
C ALA A 119 -6.62 -3.01 -5.61
N PHE A 120 -6.99 -3.29 -6.86
CA PHE A 120 -7.53 -2.35 -7.84
C PHE A 120 -8.93 -2.74 -8.33
N LYS A 121 -9.62 -3.64 -7.63
CA LYS A 121 -10.95 -4.11 -8.06
C LYS A 121 -11.89 -2.93 -8.31
N ASN A 122 -12.60 -2.97 -9.44
CA ASN A 122 -13.55 -1.93 -9.84
C ASN A 122 -12.95 -0.50 -9.97
N CYS A 123 -11.65 -0.37 -10.19
CA CYS A 123 -11.04 0.88 -10.62
C CYS A 123 -11.40 1.13 -12.09
N THR A 124 -12.66 1.46 -12.36
CA THR A 124 -13.21 1.52 -13.74
C THR A 124 -12.55 2.56 -14.63
N ALA A 125 -11.92 3.59 -14.06
CA ALA A 125 -11.19 4.63 -14.76
C ALA A 125 -9.70 4.34 -14.99
N LEU A 126 -9.15 3.24 -14.41
CA LEU A 126 -7.74 2.89 -14.49
C LEU A 126 -7.38 2.50 -15.93
N LYS A 127 -6.54 3.33 -16.57
CA LYS A 127 -6.10 3.16 -17.97
C LYS A 127 -4.78 2.41 -18.06
N SER A 128 -3.87 2.66 -17.12
CA SER A 128 -2.55 2.04 -17.11
C SER A 128 -2.04 1.81 -15.70
N VAL A 129 -1.30 0.74 -15.53
CA VAL A 129 -0.55 0.43 -14.32
C VAL A 129 0.84 -0.04 -14.69
N SER A 130 1.86 0.61 -14.15
CA SER A 130 3.25 0.14 -14.25
C SER A 130 3.57 -0.65 -13.01
N LEU A 131 3.76 -1.95 -13.17
CA LEU A 131 4.10 -2.86 -12.08
C LEU A 131 5.61 -2.97 -11.89
N ASN A 132 6.04 -3.20 -10.66
CA ASN A 132 7.43 -3.55 -10.38
C ASN A 132 7.73 -4.95 -10.93
N ARG A 133 8.78 -5.08 -11.76
CA ARG A 133 9.20 -6.37 -12.34
C ARG A 133 9.58 -7.42 -11.29
N LYS A 134 9.98 -6.99 -10.10
CA LYS A 134 10.30 -7.87 -8.96
C LYS A 134 9.08 -8.30 -8.15
N THR A 135 7.87 -7.89 -8.53
CA THR A 135 6.64 -8.35 -7.86
C THR A 135 6.51 -9.86 -8.01
N VAL A 136 6.35 -10.54 -6.88
CA VAL A 136 6.31 -12.02 -6.82
C VAL A 136 4.90 -12.56 -6.59
N SER A 137 3.95 -11.72 -6.22
CA SER A 137 2.57 -12.13 -5.96
C SER A 137 1.58 -11.01 -6.24
N ILE A 138 0.50 -11.37 -6.94
CA ILE A 138 -0.67 -10.52 -7.16
C ILE A 138 -1.90 -11.34 -6.76
N GLY A 139 -2.67 -10.83 -5.80
CA GLY A 139 -3.81 -11.54 -5.22
C GLY A 139 -4.99 -11.68 -6.16
N ALA A 140 -5.92 -12.56 -5.80
CA ALA A 140 -7.15 -12.80 -6.57
C ALA A 140 -7.96 -11.51 -6.76
N GLU A 141 -8.60 -11.38 -7.91
CA GLU A 141 -9.43 -10.23 -8.29
C GLU A 141 -8.67 -8.87 -8.29
N ALA A 142 -7.33 -8.86 -8.25
CA ALA A 142 -6.59 -7.60 -8.04
C ALA A 142 -6.93 -6.51 -9.06
N PHE A 143 -7.20 -6.85 -10.32
CA PHE A 143 -7.60 -5.92 -11.37
C PHE A 143 -9.03 -6.20 -11.91
N SER A 144 -9.82 -7.02 -11.22
CA SER A 144 -11.16 -7.35 -11.66
C SER A 144 -12.01 -6.09 -11.83
N GLY A 145 -12.71 -5.94 -12.96
CA GLY A 145 -13.57 -4.80 -13.25
C GLY A 145 -12.84 -3.50 -13.61
N CYS A 146 -11.54 -3.52 -13.90
CA CYS A 146 -10.79 -2.38 -14.44
C CYS A 146 -11.14 -2.17 -15.92
N LYS A 147 -12.35 -1.67 -16.19
CA LYS A 147 -12.92 -1.63 -17.54
C LYS A 147 -12.14 -0.77 -18.55
N SER A 148 -11.40 0.24 -18.08
CA SER A 148 -10.60 1.13 -18.94
C SER A 148 -9.14 0.70 -19.11
N LEU A 149 -8.69 -0.39 -18.44
CA LEU A 149 -7.32 -0.86 -18.52
C LEU A 149 -7.06 -1.43 -19.93
N THR A 150 -6.11 -0.82 -20.66
CA THR A 150 -5.84 -1.16 -22.06
C THR A 150 -4.71 -2.16 -22.24
N SER A 151 -3.73 -2.13 -21.36
CA SER A 151 -2.58 -3.03 -21.34
C SER A 151 -2.06 -3.26 -19.94
N ILE A 152 -1.39 -4.36 -19.72
CA ILE A 152 -0.69 -4.68 -18.48
C ILE A 152 0.50 -5.59 -18.77
N ASP A 153 1.66 -5.20 -18.22
CA ASP A 153 2.86 -6.04 -18.25
C ASP A 153 2.97 -6.78 -16.93
N LEU A 154 2.74 -8.08 -16.96
CA LEU A 154 2.82 -8.91 -15.76
C LEU A 154 4.27 -9.19 -15.39
N PRO A 155 4.62 -9.11 -14.10
CA PRO A 155 5.99 -9.37 -13.63
C PRO A 155 6.45 -10.82 -13.87
N ASP A 156 7.72 -10.98 -14.25
CA ASP A 156 8.33 -12.30 -14.49
C ASP A 156 8.47 -13.16 -13.23
N GLY A 157 8.42 -12.55 -12.05
CA GLY A 157 8.50 -13.22 -10.75
C GLY A 157 7.25 -13.96 -10.32
N LEU A 158 6.13 -13.82 -11.06
CA LEU A 158 4.86 -14.46 -10.69
C LEU A 158 4.92 -15.98 -10.84
N LYS A 159 4.59 -16.69 -9.76
CA LYS A 159 4.50 -18.16 -9.75
C LYS A 159 3.13 -18.69 -10.17
N GLU A 160 2.12 -17.82 -10.17
CA GLU A 160 0.76 -18.13 -10.62
C GLU A 160 0.05 -16.85 -11.08
N ILE A 161 -0.93 -17.03 -11.94
CA ILE A 161 -1.94 -16.03 -12.25
C ILE A 161 -3.15 -16.32 -11.37
N SER A 162 -3.45 -15.44 -10.44
CA SER A 162 -4.50 -15.66 -9.45
C SER A 162 -5.90 -15.69 -10.06
N ALA A 163 -6.84 -16.32 -9.36
CA ALA A 163 -8.23 -16.41 -9.81
C ALA A 163 -8.85 -15.02 -10.04
N SER A 164 -9.60 -14.89 -11.12
CA SER A 164 -10.29 -13.67 -11.54
C SER A 164 -9.41 -12.43 -11.61
N LEU A 165 -8.10 -12.59 -11.81
CA LEU A 165 -7.12 -11.51 -11.74
C LEU A 165 -7.52 -10.29 -12.54
N MET A 166 -7.96 -10.48 -13.79
CA MET A 166 -8.37 -9.43 -14.73
C MET A 166 -9.82 -9.60 -15.22
N LYS A 167 -10.64 -10.32 -14.43
CA LYS A 167 -12.04 -10.54 -14.81
C LYS A 167 -12.74 -9.24 -15.12
N GLY A 168 -13.36 -9.12 -16.31
CA GLY A 168 -14.13 -7.95 -16.72
C GLY A 168 -13.30 -6.74 -17.14
N CYS A 169 -11.99 -6.91 -17.44
CA CYS A 169 -11.16 -5.88 -18.06
C CYS A 169 -11.48 -5.75 -19.55
N SER A 170 -12.64 -5.18 -19.89
CA SER A 170 -13.22 -5.19 -21.23
C SER A 170 -12.43 -4.38 -22.25
N SER A 171 -11.56 -3.46 -21.84
CA SER A 171 -10.68 -2.69 -22.74
C SER A 171 -9.30 -3.32 -22.90
N LEU A 172 -8.95 -4.34 -22.12
CA LEU A 172 -7.65 -4.99 -22.19
C LEU A 172 -7.50 -5.69 -23.55
N SER A 173 -6.50 -5.29 -24.32
CA SER A 173 -6.36 -5.67 -25.72
C SER A 173 -4.96 -6.14 -26.06
N GLY A 174 -4.83 -6.80 -27.23
CA GLY A 174 -3.54 -7.27 -27.73
C GLY A 174 -3.11 -8.57 -27.09
N SER A 175 -1.82 -8.68 -26.79
CA SER A 175 -1.21 -9.88 -26.19
C SER A 175 -0.92 -9.69 -24.73
N VAL A 176 -1.21 -10.69 -23.92
CA VAL A 176 -0.82 -10.73 -22.51
C VAL A 176 0.27 -11.78 -22.35
N TYR A 177 1.41 -11.36 -21.82
CA TYR A 177 2.55 -12.24 -21.56
C TYR A 177 2.47 -12.73 -20.12
N ILE A 178 2.51 -14.03 -19.95
CA ILE A 178 2.57 -14.71 -18.66
C ILE A 178 3.98 -15.24 -18.47
N SER A 179 4.55 -14.99 -17.30
CA SER A 179 5.87 -15.50 -16.96
C SER A 179 5.93 -17.03 -17.10
N LYS A 180 7.01 -17.53 -17.73
CA LYS A 180 7.34 -18.96 -17.76
C LYS A 180 7.46 -19.60 -16.37
N ASN A 181 7.61 -18.80 -15.33
CA ASN A 181 7.65 -19.27 -13.95
C ASN A 181 6.25 -19.52 -13.36
N ALA A 182 5.20 -19.07 -14.04
CA ALA A 182 3.82 -19.27 -13.60
C ALA A 182 3.39 -20.72 -13.89
N LYS A 183 3.18 -21.48 -12.82
CA LYS A 183 2.79 -22.90 -12.89
C LYS A 183 1.26 -23.12 -12.94
N LYS A 184 0.49 -22.04 -12.79
CA LYS A 184 -0.97 -22.11 -12.70
C LYS A 184 -1.60 -20.83 -13.18
N ILE A 185 -2.70 -20.98 -13.91
CA ILE A 185 -3.66 -19.90 -14.22
C ILE A 185 -4.93 -20.20 -13.45
N GLY A 186 -5.32 -19.28 -12.57
CA GLY A 186 -6.52 -19.41 -11.75
C GLY A 186 -7.79 -19.30 -12.56
N SER A 187 -8.89 -19.78 -12.00
CA SER A 187 -10.20 -19.76 -12.65
C SER A 187 -10.63 -18.33 -12.99
N SER A 188 -11.24 -18.16 -14.16
CA SER A 188 -11.76 -16.88 -14.65
C SER A 188 -10.73 -15.73 -14.68
N ALA A 189 -9.43 -16.03 -14.75
CA ALA A 189 -8.37 -15.01 -14.67
C ALA A 189 -8.53 -13.91 -15.73
N PHE A 190 -9.03 -14.23 -16.91
CA PHE A 190 -9.26 -13.32 -18.05
C PHE A 190 -10.72 -13.30 -18.52
N ASP A 191 -11.66 -13.80 -17.72
CA ASP A 191 -13.07 -13.83 -18.06
C ASP A 191 -13.59 -12.40 -18.35
N GLY A 192 -14.29 -12.22 -19.48
CA GLY A 192 -14.78 -10.90 -19.91
C GLY A 192 -13.72 -9.96 -20.50
N CYS A 193 -12.48 -10.43 -20.75
CA CYS A 193 -11.45 -9.66 -21.47
C CYS A 193 -11.59 -9.87 -22.99
N ALA A 194 -12.70 -9.43 -23.58
CA ALA A 194 -13.07 -9.76 -24.95
C ALA A 194 -12.13 -9.24 -26.05
N LYS A 195 -11.22 -8.31 -25.73
CA LYS A 195 -10.27 -7.71 -26.69
C LYS A 195 -8.87 -8.33 -26.64
N ILE A 196 -8.59 -9.26 -25.73
CA ILE A 196 -7.35 -10.02 -25.73
C ILE A 196 -7.35 -10.93 -26.97
N ARG A 197 -6.25 -10.85 -27.73
CA ARG A 197 -6.05 -11.70 -28.91
C ARG A 197 -5.25 -12.95 -28.60
N THR A 198 -4.25 -12.82 -27.73
CA THR A 198 -3.32 -13.90 -27.45
C THR A 198 -2.87 -13.85 -25.98
N VAL A 199 -2.79 -15.00 -25.36
CA VAL A 199 -2.09 -15.19 -24.09
C VAL A 199 -0.87 -16.04 -24.38
N MET A 200 0.32 -15.51 -24.10
CA MET A 200 1.61 -16.17 -24.35
C MET A 200 2.30 -16.49 -23.04
N VAL A 201 2.97 -17.64 -23.00
CA VAL A 201 3.76 -18.14 -21.89
C VAL A 201 5.22 -18.25 -22.30
#